data_a18e521925663f3cb8db2f75faaf2c3e
#
_entry.id   a18e521925663f3cb8db2f75faaf2c3e
#
_cell.length_a   1.000
_cell.length_b   1.000
_cell.length_c   1.000
_cell.angle_alpha   90.00
_cell.angle_beta   90.00
_cell.angle_gamma   90.00
#
_symmetry.space_group_name_H-M   'P 1'
#
loop_
_entity.id
_entity.type
_entity.pdbx_description
1 polymer ?
#
loop_
_entity_poly.entity_id
_entity_poly.type
_entity_poly.pdbx_seq_one_letter_code
_entity_poly.pdbx_strand_id
1 'polypeptide(L)'
;MNDPRIELRIPRWLHHKVEAHLAHLLRPDGSADEDFLEPRGEPALLGPDSVSWKIFKNPLGLYIGGIAAVVLQLAEPRVGSGVWQYTTFRQRPLERLQRTGHAALMTVYGPRSRAEQMIAAVTRLHERVRGIASDGRAFCASDPELLEWVHATACFGFLEAYHAYVQPLAALERDRFYSESRPAAVLYGARSTPESQAALEALFARMCGQLQRSDIVFDFLRIMRRVPALPVPLQPLQVLLTKAAIEVIPAALRDGIGLGTARSLAPWQRRLVCHAGDAADRLVLSTNPAVQACRRLHLPDDFLYAPRPNDSAMPRTNQ
;
A
#
# COMPACT_ATOMS: atom_id res chain seq x y z
N MET A 1 -36.17 3.81 -9.81
CA MET A 1 -35.61 3.55 -11.16
C MET A 1 -34.29 2.81 -10.89
N ASN A 2 -34.33 1.47 -11.08
CA ASN A 2 -33.28 0.53 -10.67
C ASN A 2 -32.00 0.81 -11.45
N ASP A 3 -30.91 1.16 -10.73
CA ASP A 3 -29.56 1.11 -11.27
C ASP A 3 -29.15 -0.39 -11.36
N PRO A 4 -28.95 -0.95 -12.55
CA PRO A 4 -28.49 -2.33 -12.69
C PRO A 4 -26.98 -2.34 -12.46
N ARG A 5 -26.55 -2.32 -11.21
CA ARG A 5 -25.19 -2.71 -10.87
C ARG A 5 -25.08 -4.19 -11.16
N ILE A 6 -24.47 -4.50 -12.27
CA ILE A 6 -24.05 -5.85 -12.64
C ILE A 6 -23.20 -6.36 -11.47
N GLU A 7 -23.82 -7.19 -10.61
CA GLU A 7 -23.05 -8.10 -9.75
C GLU A 7 -22.12 -8.86 -10.70
N LEU A 8 -20.83 -8.60 -10.64
CA LEU A 8 -19.83 -9.41 -11.32
C LEU A 8 -19.92 -10.82 -10.70
N ARG A 9 -20.82 -11.64 -11.23
CA ARG A 9 -20.92 -13.06 -10.89
C ARG A 9 -19.71 -13.76 -11.45
N ILE A 10 -18.59 -13.60 -10.74
CA ILE A 10 -17.39 -14.41 -11.02
C ILE A 10 -17.79 -15.87 -10.74
N PRO A 11 -17.51 -16.80 -11.67
CA PRO A 11 -17.76 -18.22 -11.43
C PRO A 11 -17.18 -18.67 -10.10
N ARG A 12 -17.91 -19.43 -9.29
CA ARG A 12 -17.50 -19.86 -7.95
C ARG A 12 -16.08 -20.43 -7.91
N TRP A 13 -15.69 -21.21 -8.90
CA TRP A 13 -14.35 -21.79 -8.98
C TRP A 13 -13.24 -20.72 -9.14
N LEU A 14 -13.52 -19.64 -9.87
CA LEU A 14 -12.57 -18.53 -10.03
C LEU A 14 -12.51 -17.68 -8.75
N HIS A 15 -13.65 -17.47 -8.09
CA HIS A 15 -13.72 -16.80 -6.81
C HIS A 15 -12.83 -17.50 -5.76
N HIS A 16 -12.99 -18.83 -5.61
CA HIS A 16 -12.16 -19.62 -4.69
C HIS A 16 -10.66 -19.58 -5.03
N LYS A 17 -10.32 -19.61 -6.32
CA LYS A 17 -8.90 -19.49 -6.72
C LYS A 17 -8.29 -18.13 -6.42
N VAL A 18 -9.03 -17.05 -6.67
CA VAL A 18 -8.61 -15.68 -6.34
C VAL A 18 -8.50 -15.52 -4.83
N GLU A 19 -9.47 -16.00 -4.08
CA GLU A 19 -9.49 -15.96 -2.61
C GLU A 19 -8.30 -16.71 -2.01
N ALA A 20 -8.05 -17.95 -2.44
CA ALA A 20 -6.91 -18.74 -1.96
C ALA A 20 -5.56 -18.08 -2.29
N HIS A 21 -5.45 -17.49 -3.48
CA HIS A 21 -4.21 -16.82 -3.88
C HIS A 21 -3.97 -15.51 -3.13
N LEU A 22 -5.01 -14.70 -2.93
CA LEU A 22 -4.92 -13.48 -2.14
C LEU A 22 -4.64 -13.80 -0.66
N ALA A 23 -5.26 -14.84 -0.10
CA ALA A 23 -4.95 -15.31 1.23
C ALA A 23 -3.46 -15.67 1.36
N HIS A 24 -2.91 -16.43 0.40
CA HIS A 24 -1.49 -16.77 0.37
C HIS A 24 -0.59 -15.52 0.22
N LEU A 25 -0.97 -14.56 -0.65
CA LEU A 25 -0.19 -13.33 -0.86
C LEU A 25 -0.19 -12.40 0.36
N LEU A 26 -1.30 -12.32 1.08
CA LEU A 26 -1.48 -11.39 2.20
C LEU A 26 -1.07 -11.97 3.56
N ARG A 27 -0.79 -13.28 3.63
CA ARG A 27 -0.43 -13.99 4.86
C ARG A 27 1.00 -14.52 4.79
N PRO A 28 1.91 -14.02 5.65
CA PRO A 28 3.22 -14.63 5.84
C PRO A 28 3.07 -16.04 6.43
N ASP A 29 4.02 -16.93 6.14
CA ASP A 29 4.10 -18.23 6.78
C ASP A 29 4.14 -18.06 8.31
N GLY A 30 3.26 -18.76 9.03
CA GLY A 30 3.14 -18.71 10.50
C GLY A 30 2.19 -17.65 11.05
N SER A 31 1.48 -16.87 10.21
CA SER A 31 0.39 -16.02 10.68
C SER A 31 -0.88 -16.84 10.97
N ALA A 32 -1.59 -16.52 12.06
CA ALA A 32 -2.84 -17.19 12.41
C ALA A 32 -3.99 -16.75 11.48
N ASP A 33 -4.90 -17.67 11.18
CA ASP A 33 -6.11 -17.38 10.38
C ASP A 33 -7.02 -16.33 11.03
N GLU A 34 -6.88 -16.13 12.33
CA GLU A 34 -7.71 -15.26 13.17
C GLU A 34 -7.06 -13.92 13.52
N ASP A 35 -5.92 -13.57 12.88
CA ASP A 35 -5.17 -12.36 13.25
C ASP A 35 -5.99 -11.07 13.17
N PHE A 36 -6.95 -10.99 12.26
CA PHE A 36 -7.83 -9.83 12.08
C PHE A 36 -9.21 -10.01 12.72
N LEU A 37 -9.55 -11.23 13.18
CA LEU A 37 -10.85 -11.57 13.78
C LEU A 37 -10.87 -11.45 15.29
N GLU A 38 -9.74 -11.69 15.96
CA GLU A 38 -9.66 -11.75 17.42
C GLU A 38 -8.64 -10.75 17.98
N PRO A 39 -8.93 -10.14 19.12
CA PRO A 39 -10.11 -10.32 19.98
C PRO A 39 -11.38 -9.65 19.41
N ARG A 40 -12.52 -10.34 19.51
CA ARG A 40 -13.81 -9.82 19.02
C ARG A 40 -14.20 -8.51 19.70
N GLY A 41 -14.77 -7.58 18.95
CA GLY A 41 -15.21 -6.28 19.43
C GLY A 41 -14.08 -5.28 19.65
N GLU A 42 -12.81 -5.70 19.58
CA GLU A 42 -11.70 -4.76 19.77
C GLU A 42 -11.55 -3.83 18.55
N PRO A 43 -11.51 -2.48 18.76
CA PRO A 43 -11.32 -1.54 17.67
C PRO A 43 -9.91 -1.65 17.06
N ALA A 44 -9.77 -1.23 15.80
CA ALA A 44 -8.46 -1.00 15.19
C ALA A 44 -7.89 0.37 15.65
N LEU A 45 -6.67 0.69 15.21
CA LEU A 45 -6.08 2.02 15.41
C LEU A 45 -6.91 3.11 14.72
N LEU A 46 -7.53 2.77 13.59
CA LEU A 46 -8.39 3.65 12.80
C LEU A 46 -9.81 3.08 12.73
N GLY A 47 -10.81 3.95 12.77
CA GLY A 47 -12.22 3.55 12.69
C GLY A 47 -12.63 3.04 11.31
N PRO A 48 -13.74 2.28 11.23
CA PRO A 48 -14.21 1.67 9.97
C PRO A 48 -14.75 2.70 8.95
N ASP A 49 -14.98 3.93 9.38
CA ASP A 49 -15.38 5.08 8.55
C ASP A 49 -14.18 5.87 8.01
N SER A 50 -12.94 5.49 8.39
CA SER A 50 -11.72 6.14 7.92
C SER A 50 -11.50 5.97 6.41
N VAL A 51 -10.82 6.92 5.81
CA VAL A 51 -10.40 6.82 4.40
C VAL A 51 -9.38 5.69 4.24
N SER A 52 -8.57 5.43 5.25
CA SER A 52 -7.63 4.32 5.26
C SER A 52 -8.34 2.96 5.09
N TRP A 53 -9.46 2.72 5.77
CA TRP A 53 -10.24 1.50 5.58
C TRP A 53 -10.81 1.39 4.15
N LYS A 54 -11.23 2.50 3.56
CA LYS A 54 -11.71 2.54 2.16
C LYS A 54 -10.60 2.16 1.17
N ILE A 55 -9.40 2.69 1.34
CA ILE A 55 -8.27 2.51 0.41
C ILE A 55 -7.67 1.09 0.51
N PHE A 56 -7.44 0.62 1.74
CA PHE A 56 -6.70 -0.61 1.98
C PHE A 56 -7.49 -1.90 1.69
N LYS A 57 -8.80 -1.83 1.47
CA LYS A 57 -9.59 -3.00 1.05
C LYS A 57 -9.24 -3.50 -0.35
N ASN A 58 -8.67 -2.63 -1.21
CA ASN A 58 -8.39 -2.94 -2.60
C ASN A 58 -6.99 -3.56 -2.79
N PRO A 59 -6.88 -4.84 -3.13
CA PRO A 59 -5.59 -5.52 -3.24
C PRO A 59 -4.72 -5.02 -4.40
N LEU A 60 -5.33 -4.53 -5.51
CA LEU A 60 -4.56 -3.98 -6.63
C LEU A 60 -4.01 -2.59 -6.28
N GLY A 61 -4.81 -1.76 -5.62
CA GLY A 61 -4.35 -0.48 -5.09
C GLY A 61 -3.19 -0.65 -4.12
N LEU A 62 -3.27 -1.65 -3.23
CA LEU A 62 -2.19 -2.00 -2.31
C LEU A 62 -0.92 -2.44 -3.03
N TYR A 63 -1.04 -3.27 -4.06
CA TYR A 63 0.12 -3.74 -4.83
C TYR A 63 0.81 -2.59 -5.57
N ILE A 64 0.05 -1.75 -6.29
CA ILE A 64 0.57 -0.58 -7.01
C ILE A 64 1.19 0.40 -6.01
N GLY A 65 0.46 0.76 -4.96
CA GLY A 65 0.89 1.73 -3.95
C GLY A 65 2.12 1.28 -3.17
N GLY A 66 2.17 0.01 -2.81
CA GLY A 66 3.33 -0.58 -2.14
C GLY A 66 4.60 -0.52 -2.98
N ILE A 67 4.51 -0.81 -4.29
CA ILE A 67 5.66 -0.69 -5.20
C ILE A 67 6.10 0.78 -5.33
N ALA A 68 5.16 1.72 -5.52
CA ALA A 68 5.47 3.15 -5.64
C ALA A 68 6.16 3.67 -4.37
N ALA A 69 5.64 3.31 -3.19
CA ALA A 69 6.23 3.65 -1.90
C ALA A 69 7.66 3.13 -1.78
N VAL A 70 7.88 1.84 -2.03
CA VAL A 70 9.20 1.22 -1.89
C VAL A 70 10.21 1.79 -2.89
N VAL A 71 9.80 2.12 -4.11
CA VAL A 71 10.67 2.80 -5.09
C VAL A 71 11.20 4.12 -4.53
N LEU A 72 10.33 4.95 -3.96
CA LEU A 72 10.73 6.22 -3.33
C LEU A 72 11.59 6.00 -2.08
N GLN A 73 11.28 5.01 -1.26
CA GLN A 73 12.06 4.64 -0.09
C GLN A 73 13.48 4.21 -0.46
N LEU A 74 13.61 3.32 -1.44
CA LEU A 74 14.91 2.81 -1.89
C LEU A 74 15.75 3.85 -2.63
N ALA A 75 15.16 4.92 -3.13
CA ALA A 75 15.84 6.03 -3.76
C ALA A 75 16.55 6.96 -2.75
N GLU A 76 16.16 6.92 -1.48
CA GLU A 76 16.90 7.56 -0.38
C GLU A 76 18.05 6.62 0.05
N PRO A 77 19.33 7.05 -0.07
CA PRO A 77 20.49 6.16 0.08
C PRO A 77 20.56 5.42 1.42
N ARG A 78 20.17 6.06 2.52
CA ARG A 78 20.21 5.44 3.86
C ARG A 78 19.14 4.35 3.99
N VAL A 79 17.91 4.63 3.52
CA VAL A 79 16.82 3.64 3.52
C VAL A 79 17.15 2.50 2.55
N GLY A 80 17.59 2.82 1.33
CA GLY A 80 17.96 1.84 0.33
C GLY A 80 19.05 0.88 0.82
N SER A 81 20.13 1.43 1.41
CA SER A 81 21.22 0.63 1.98
C SER A 81 20.75 -0.23 3.15
N GLY A 82 19.94 0.32 4.05
CA GLY A 82 19.37 -0.41 5.19
C GLY A 82 18.51 -1.60 4.74
N VAL A 83 17.59 -1.38 3.81
CA VAL A 83 16.73 -2.45 3.27
C VAL A 83 17.57 -3.52 2.56
N TRP A 84 18.53 -3.12 1.73
CA TRP A 84 19.30 -4.03 0.89
C TRP A 84 20.28 -4.89 1.65
N GLN A 85 20.92 -4.34 2.69
CA GLN A 85 21.92 -5.01 3.50
C GLN A 85 21.31 -5.88 4.62
N TYR A 86 20.21 -5.44 5.21
CA TYR A 86 19.66 -6.04 6.43
C TYR A 86 18.35 -6.80 6.24
N THR A 87 17.89 -6.97 5.00
CA THR A 87 16.68 -7.76 4.75
C THR A 87 16.90 -8.91 3.77
N THR A 88 15.99 -9.88 3.81
CA THR A 88 16.01 -11.05 2.90
C THR A 88 15.36 -10.76 1.54
N PHE A 89 15.15 -9.48 1.18
CA PHE A 89 14.41 -9.13 -0.03
C PHE A 89 15.00 -9.73 -1.31
N ARG A 90 16.32 -9.79 -1.45
CA ARG A 90 17.00 -10.38 -2.63
C ARG A 90 16.83 -11.89 -2.72
N GLN A 91 16.84 -12.59 -1.58
CA GLN A 91 16.80 -14.04 -1.50
C GLN A 91 15.38 -14.59 -1.46
N ARG A 92 14.48 -13.87 -0.74
CA ARG A 92 13.09 -14.28 -0.48
C ARG A 92 12.12 -13.11 -0.69
N PRO A 93 12.00 -12.59 -1.93
CA PRO A 93 11.22 -11.39 -2.20
C PRO A 93 9.73 -11.55 -1.88
N LEU A 94 9.13 -12.72 -2.15
CA LEU A 94 7.72 -12.98 -1.88
C LEU A 94 7.43 -12.93 -0.38
N GLU A 95 8.22 -13.63 0.43
CA GLU A 95 8.10 -13.65 1.89
C GLU A 95 8.23 -12.21 2.47
N ARG A 96 9.17 -11.43 1.95
CA ARG A 96 9.37 -10.05 2.39
C ARG A 96 8.20 -9.14 1.99
N LEU A 97 7.65 -9.34 0.79
CA LEU A 97 6.45 -8.63 0.32
C LEU A 97 5.24 -8.96 1.20
N GLN A 98 5.02 -10.25 1.49
CA GLN A 98 3.95 -10.72 2.38
C GLN A 98 4.06 -10.10 3.78
N ARG A 99 5.24 -10.15 4.40
CA ARG A 99 5.47 -9.59 5.74
C ARG A 99 5.24 -8.08 5.78
N THR A 100 5.67 -7.36 4.74
CA THR A 100 5.47 -5.91 4.67
C THR A 100 4.00 -5.56 4.43
N GLY A 101 3.33 -6.28 3.53
CA GLY A 101 1.91 -6.11 3.27
C GLY A 101 1.05 -6.45 4.49
N HIS A 102 1.37 -7.56 5.18
CA HIS A 102 0.70 -7.95 6.42
C HIS A 102 0.86 -6.87 7.51
N ALA A 103 2.07 -6.31 7.69
CA ALA A 103 2.29 -5.24 8.65
C ALA A 103 1.46 -3.98 8.34
N ALA A 104 1.37 -3.60 7.07
CA ALA A 104 0.53 -2.48 6.63
C ALA A 104 -0.96 -2.74 6.90
N LEU A 105 -1.45 -3.94 6.57
CA LEU A 105 -2.84 -4.34 6.82
C LEU A 105 -3.14 -4.47 8.32
N MET A 106 -2.20 -5.00 9.12
CA MET A 106 -2.33 -5.08 10.59
C MET A 106 -2.41 -3.68 11.20
N THR A 107 -1.64 -2.72 10.71
CA THR A 107 -1.70 -1.32 11.16
C THR A 107 -3.08 -0.69 10.90
N VAL A 108 -3.74 -1.03 9.78
CA VAL A 108 -5.02 -0.43 9.39
C VAL A 108 -6.21 -1.19 9.97
N TYR A 109 -6.22 -2.52 9.83
CA TYR A 109 -7.38 -3.38 10.15
C TYR A 109 -7.22 -4.21 11.43
N GLY A 110 -5.99 -4.42 11.89
CA GLY A 110 -5.73 -5.27 13.05
C GLY A 110 -6.38 -4.75 14.32
N PRO A 111 -6.69 -5.63 15.29
CA PRO A 111 -7.04 -5.20 16.64
C PRO A 111 -5.93 -4.29 17.17
N ARG A 112 -6.31 -3.23 17.88
CA ARG A 112 -5.35 -2.23 18.37
C ARG A 112 -4.19 -2.87 19.15
N SER A 113 -4.50 -3.81 20.06
CA SER A 113 -3.49 -4.49 20.87
C SER A 113 -2.45 -5.23 20.02
N ARG A 114 -2.89 -5.95 18.97
CA ARG A 114 -1.99 -6.67 18.06
C ARG A 114 -1.20 -5.73 17.16
N ALA A 115 -1.83 -4.66 16.66
CA ALA A 115 -1.16 -3.65 15.87
C ALA A 115 -0.05 -2.96 16.68
N GLU A 116 -0.33 -2.52 17.91
CA GLU A 116 0.64 -1.91 18.81
C GLU A 116 1.78 -2.87 19.17
N GLN A 117 1.47 -4.12 19.46
CA GLN A 117 2.48 -5.16 19.73
C GLN A 117 3.40 -5.40 18.53
N MET A 118 2.83 -5.51 17.33
CA MET A 118 3.59 -5.69 16.09
C MET A 118 4.48 -4.46 15.83
N ILE A 119 3.94 -3.25 15.94
CA ILE A 119 4.68 -2.00 15.74
C ILE A 119 5.84 -1.92 16.73
N ALA A 120 5.60 -2.19 18.01
CA ALA A 120 6.66 -2.20 19.02
C ALA A 120 7.76 -3.22 18.71
N ALA A 121 7.42 -4.40 18.17
CA ALA A 121 8.41 -5.39 17.74
C ALA A 121 9.24 -4.89 16.55
N VAL A 122 8.62 -4.24 15.57
CA VAL A 122 9.30 -3.64 14.41
C VAL A 122 10.23 -2.51 14.86
N THR A 123 9.78 -1.62 15.75
CA THR A 123 10.59 -0.52 16.28
C THR A 123 11.85 -1.04 16.98
N ARG A 124 11.74 -2.06 17.83
CA ARG A 124 12.91 -2.70 18.45
C ARG A 124 13.89 -3.31 17.45
N LEU A 125 13.41 -3.83 16.33
CA LEU A 125 14.28 -4.30 15.25
C LEU A 125 15.00 -3.14 14.55
N HIS A 126 14.30 -2.03 14.29
CA HIS A 126 14.88 -0.85 13.67
C HIS A 126 16.01 -0.23 14.51
N GLU A 127 15.92 -0.23 15.84
CA GLU A 127 16.96 0.27 16.74
C GLU A 127 18.31 -0.45 16.57
N ARG A 128 18.28 -1.70 16.12
CA ARG A 128 19.47 -2.54 15.91
C ARG A 128 20.08 -2.40 14.52
N VAL A 129 19.36 -1.81 13.56
CA VAL A 129 19.82 -1.66 12.19
C VAL A 129 20.55 -0.33 12.04
N ARG A 130 21.89 -0.40 11.93
CA ARG A 130 22.77 0.75 11.77
C ARG A 130 23.84 0.44 10.75
N GLY A 131 24.25 1.43 9.96
CA GLY A 131 25.26 1.22 8.94
C GLY A 131 25.75 2.52 8.29
N ILE A 132 26.48 2.33 7.21
CA ILE A 132 26.92 3.42 6.33
C ILE A 132 26.18 3.22 4.99
N ALA A 133 25.53 4.26 4.52
CA ALA A 133 24.80 4.26 3.25
C ALA A 133 25.78 4.36 2.05
N SER A 134 25.25 4.13 0.85
CA SER A 134 26.02 4.19 -0.40
C SER A 134 26.64 5.56 -0.69
N ASP A 135 26.10 6.61 -0.11
CA ASP A 135 26.60 7.99 -0.19
C ASP A 135 27.57 8.39 0.95
N GLY A 136 27.94 7.43 1.80
CA GLY A 136 28.87 7.63 2.93
C GLY A 136 28.21 8.15 4.21
N ARG A 137 26.92 8.47 4.22
CA ARG A 137 26.21 8.91 5.44
C ARG A 137 25.95 7.73 6.37
N ALA A 138 26.20 7.92 7.66
CA ALA A 138 25.77 6.97 8.68
C ALA A 138 24.24 7.00 8.82
N PHE A 139 23.61 5.85 9.15
CA PHE A 139 22.19 5.76 9.40
C PHE A 139 21.87 4.83 10.56
N CYS A 140 20.71 5.08 11.17
CA CYS A 140 20.00 4.15 12.02
C CYS A 140 18.56 4.03 11.46
N ALA A 141 18.03 2.81 11.35
CA ALA A 141 16.67 2.63 10.82
C ALA A 141 15.58 3.19 11.75
N SER A 142 15.90 3.54 13.00
CA SER A 142 15.04 4.28 13.94
C SER A 142 15.21 5.80 13.87
N ASP A 143 15.97 6.33 12.90
CA ASP A 143 16.11 7.78 12.71
C ASP A 143 14.75 8.39 12.36
N PRO A 144 14.24 9.36 13.14
CA PRO A 144 12.93 9.95 12.93
C PRO A 144 12.71 10.54 11.52
N GLU A 145 13.76 11.11 10.91
CA GLU A 145 13.69 11.65 9.54
C GLU A 145 13.44 10.54 8.53
N LEU A 146 14.10 9.37 8.68
CA LEU A 146 13.90 8.21 7.81
C LEU A 146 12.53 7.59 8.02
N LEU A 147 12.06 7.53 9.27
CA LEU A 147 10.73 7.03 9.60
C LEU A 147 9.63 7.95 9.04
N GLU A 148 9.80 9.29 9.09
CA GLU A 148 8.92 10.25 8.44
C GLU A 148 8.86 9.99 6.92
N TRP A 149 10.01 9.85 6.27
CA TRP A 149 10.10 9.57 4.83
C TRP A 149 9.40 8.27 4.45
N VAL A 150 9.69 7.19 5.18
CA VAL A 150 9.09 5.87 4.93
C VAL A 150 7.57 5.91 5.09
N HIS A 151 7.07 6.58 6.15
CA HIS A 151 5.65 6.73 6.40
C HIS A 151 4.97 7.58 5.31
N ALA A 152 5.54 8.74 5.00
CA ALA A 152 4.99 9.67 4.00
C ALA A 152 4.90 9.03 2.61
N THR A 153 5.94 8.31 2.19
CA THR A 153 5.95 7.61 0.90
C THR A 153 4.99 6.43 0.86
N ALA A 154 4.78 5.73 1.99
CA ALA A 154 3.76 4.70 2.10
C ALA A 154 2.34 5.29 1.95
N CYS A 155 2.03 6.36 2.69
CA CYS A 155 0.75 7.06 2.57
C CYS A 155 0.53 7.56 1.14
N PHE A 156 1.52 8.22 0.55
CA PHE A 156 1.47 8.68 -0.84
C PHE A 156 1.17 7.53 -1.80
N GLY A 157 1.94 6.44 -1.73
CA GLY A 157 1.81 5.34 -2.67
C GLY A 157 0.41 4.72 -2.64
N PHE A 158 -0.13 4.41 -1.46
CA PHE A 158 -1.45 3.80 -1.32
C PHE A 158 -2.57 4.76 -1.74
N LEU A 159 -2.51 6.02 -1.34
CA LEU A 159 -3.50 7.03 -1.69
C LEU A 159 -3.57 7.26 -3.20
N GLU A 160 -2.41 7.53 -3.83
CA GLU A 160 -2.35 7.85 -5.26
C GLU A 160 -2.68 6.65 -6.14
N ALA A 161 -2.29 5.43 -5.74
CA ALA A 161 -2.68 4.23 -6.46
C ALA A 161 -4.19 4.03 -6.45
N TYR A 162 -4.84 4.21 -5.30
CA TYR A 162 -6.29 4.12 -5.19
C TYR A 162 -6.99 5.23 -5.99
N HIS A 163 -6.55 6.48 -5.83
CA HIS A 163 -7.10 7.65 -6.53
C HIS A 163 -7.00 7.51 -8.05
N ALA A 164 -5.86 7.06 -8.57
CA ALA A 164 -5.59 7.02 -10.01
C ALA A 164 -6.18 5.80 -10.72
N TYR A 165 -6.31 4.66 -10.02
CA TYR A 165 -6.62 3.37 -10.67
C TYR A 165 -7.83 2.63 -10.09
N VAL A 166 -8.40 3.10 -8.99
CA VAL A 166 -9.58 2.47 -8.38
C VAL A 166 -10.75 3.45 -8.39
N GLN A 167 -10.68 4.48 -7.56
CA GLN A 167 -11.74 5.48 -7.45
C GLN A 167 -11.13 6.84 -7.13
N PRO A 168 -11.48 7.90 -7.89
CA PRO A 168 -11.10 9.26 -7.55
C PRO A 168 -11.57 9.65 -6.14
N LEU A 169 -10.69 10.30 -5.38
CA LEU A 169 -10.95 10.81 -4.04
C LEU A 169 -11.05 12.33 -4.07
N ALA A 170 -11.98 12.89 -3.30
CA ALA A 170 -12.08 14.34 -3.10
C ALA A 170 -10.84 14.86 -2.34
N ALA A 171 -10.50 16.14 -2.55
CA ALA A 171 -9.35 16.75 -1.87
C ALA A 171 -9.44 16.61 -0.34
N LEU A 172 -10.62 16.82 0.24
CA LEU A 172 -10.85 16.65 1.67
C LEU A 172 -10.62 15.20 2.15
N GLU A 173 -11.00 14.19 1.36
CA GLU A 173 -10.72 12.78 1.69
C GLU A 173 -9.20 12.50 1.66
N ARG A 174 -8.49 13.09 0.70
CA ARG A 174 -7.03 12.94 0.58
C ARG A 174 -6.32 13.56 1.80
N ASP A 175 -6.67 14.76 2.21
CA ASP A 175 -6.12 15.38 3.40
C ASP A 175 -6.49 14.61 4.67
N ARG A 176 -7.75 14.15 4.78
CA ARG A 176 -8.21 13.32 5.89
C ARG A 176 -7.39 12.03 5.99
N PHE A 177 -7.05 11.38 4.88
CA PHE A 177 -6.21 10.18 4.90
C PHE A 177 -4.83 10.43 5.53
N TYR A 178 -4.18 11.54 5.19
CA TYR A 178 -2.88 11.89 5.78
C TYR A 178 -3.00 12.16 7.27
N SER A 179 -3.98 12.95 7.70
CA SER A 179 -4.18 13.25 9.13
C SER A 179 -4.55 11.99 9.95
N GLU A 180 -5.39 11.10 9.41
CA GLU A 180 -5.75 9.83 10.04
C GLU A 180 -4.55 8.89 10.22
N SER A 181 -3.54 8.95 9.36
CA SER A 181 -2.37 8.08 9.42
C SER A 181 -1.38 8.41 10.54
N ARG A 182 -1.47 9.62 11.12
CA ARG A 182 -0.54 10.14 12.14
C ARG A 182 -0.40 9.25 13.39
N PRO A 183 -1.48 8.72 13.99
CA PRO A 183 -1.34 7.86 15.18
C PRO A 183 -0.42 6.65 14.95
N ALA A 184 -0.51 6.00 13.80
CA ALA A 184 0.36 4.89 13.44
C ALA A 184 1.82 5.36 13.27
N ALA A 185 2.05 6.48 12.61
CA ALA A 185 3.39 7.03 12.42
C ALA A 185 4.10 7.33 13.74
N VAL A 186 3.38 7.91 14.70
CA VAL A 186 3.90 8.18 16.05
C VAL A 186 4.30 6.88 16.77
N LEU A 187 3.50 5.83 16.66
CA LEU A 187 3.81 4.52 17.22
C LEU A 187 5.08 3.91 16.59
N TYR A 188 5.32 4.13 15.29
CA TYR A 188 6.55 3.73 14.61
C TYR A 188 7.76 4.60 14.97
N GLY A 189 7.58 5.76 15.64
CA GLY A 189 8.64 6.66 16.08
C GLY A 189 8.90 7.87 15.17
N ALA A 190 8.06 8.13 14.17
CA ALA A 190 8.12 9.36 13.40
C ALA A 190 7.74 10.56 14.28
N ARG A 191 8.53 11.65 14.22
CA ARG A 191 8.26 12.86 15.02
C ARG A 191 7.29 13.82 14.34
N SER A 192 7.35 13.90 13.04
CA SER A 192 6.45 14.68 12.20
C SER A 192 5.96 13.82 11.03
N THR A 193 4.78 14.13 10.53
CA THR A 193 4.19 13.47 9.37
C THR A 193 3.38 14.49 8.59
N PRO A 194 3.34 14.41 7.25
CA PRO A 194 2.40 15.22 6.48
C PRO A 194 0.95 14.92 6.92
N GLU A 195 0.20 15.96 7.24
CA GLU A 195 -1.21 15.85 7.61
C GLU A 195 -2.15 16.32 6.47
N SER A 196 -1.56 16.69 5.32
CA SER A 196 -2.29 17.10 4.12
C SER A 196 -1.46 16.82 2.87
N GLN A 197 -2.10 16.89 1.72
CA GLN A 197 -1.42 16.78 0.43
C GLN A 197 -0.36 17.88 0.26
N ALA A 198 -0.69 19.14 0.63
CA ALA A 198 0.25 20.25 0.55
C ALA A 198 1.49 20.03 1.44
N ALA A 199 1.31 19.46 2.64
CA ALA A 199 2.41 19.14 3.53
C ALA A 199 3.31 18.03 2.96
N LEU A 200 2.71 17.02 2.29
CA LEU A 200 3.46 16.00 1.57
C LEU A 200 4.26 16.58 0.40
N GLU A 201 3.65 17.44 -0.42
CA GLU A 201 4.33 18.09 -1.55
C GLU A 201 5.54 18.91 -1.06
N ALA A 202 5.41 19.61 0.05
CA ALA A 202 6.52 20.31 0.69
C ALA A 202 7.63 19.35 1.16
N LEU A 203 7.27 18.20 1.73
CA LEU A 203 8.25 17.16 2.09
C LEU A 203 8.96 16.62 0.85
N PHE A 204 8.24 16.33 -0.22
CA PHE A 204 8.82 15.83 -1.47
C PHE A 204 9.76 16.85 -2.11
N ALA A 205 9.42 18.13 -2.09
CA ALA A 205 10.29 19.20 -2.57
C ALA A 205 11.62 19.26 -1.77
N ARG A 206 11.57 19.11 -0.44
CA ARG A 206 12.78 19.06 0.40
C ARG A 206 13.63 17.83 0.12
N MET A 207 13.00 16.69 -0.12
CA MET A 207 13.69 15.41 -0.31
C MET A 207 14.19 15.19 -1.74
N CYS A 208 13.67 15.91 -2.73
CA CYS A 208 13.97 15.70 -4.15
C CYS A 208 15.49 15.68 -4.43
N GLY A 209 16.26 16.61 -3.84
CA GLY A 209 17.71 16.68 -3.98
C GLY A 209 18.50 15.59 -3.24
N GLN A 210 17.85 14.82 -2.38
CA GLN A 210 18.47 13.73 -1.60
C GLN A 210 18.25 12.37 -2.26
N LEU A 211 17.24 12.25 -3.13
CA LEU A 211 16.96 11.02 -3.86
C LEU A 211 17.99 10.79 -4.94
N GLN A 212 18.43 9.55 -5.11
CA GLN A 212 19.47 9.21 -6.07
C GLN A 212 19.04 8.05 -6.96
N ARG A 213 19.54 8.08 -8.19
CA ARG A 213 19.52 6.91 -9.05
C ARG A 213 20.33 5.79 -8.39
N SER A 214 19.71 4.66 -8.16
CA SER A 214 20.32 3.52 -7.48
C SER A 214 20.00 2.23 -8.21
N ASP A 215 21.00 1.34 -8.37
CA ASP A 215 20.79 0.00 -8.91
C ASP A 215 19.83 -0.82 -8.05
N ILE A 216 19.74 -0.50 -6.75
CA ILE A 216 18.79 -1.12 -5.82
C ILE A 216 17.34 -0.91 -6.30
N VAL A 217 17.00 0.29 -6.76
CA VAL A 217 15.65 0.59 -7.30
C VAL A 217 15.37 -0.24 -8.55
N PHE A 218 16.34 -0.36 -9.47
CA PHE A 218 16.18 -1.14 -10.69
C PHE A 218 16.10 -2.63 -10.44
N ASP A 219 16.90 -3.14 -9.50
CA ASP A 219 16.83 -4.55 -9.06
C ASP A 219 15.50 -4.85 -8.40
N PHE A 220 15.01 -3.98 -7.51
CA PHE A 220 13.69 -4.09 -6.91
C PHE A 220 12.60 -4.20 -7.99
N LEU A 221 12.57 -3.29 -8.96
CA LEU A 221 11.58 -3.32 -10.05
C LEU A 221 11.71 -4.58 -10.93
N ARG A 222 12.91 -5.11 -11.13
CA ARG A 222 13.14 -6.37 -11.84
C ARG A 222 12.56 -7.57 -11.06
N ILE A 223 12.77 -7.59 -9.75
CA ILE A 223 12.23 -8.61 -8.84
C ILE A 223 10.70 -8.54 -8.86
N MET A 224 10.10 -7.35 -8.71
CA MET A 224 8.65 -7.18 -8.66
C MET A 224 7.93 -7.63 -9.94
N ARG A 225 8.60 -7.65 -11.08
CA ARG A 225 8.06 -8.21 -12.33
C ARG A 225 8.07 -9.74 -12.39
N ARG A 226 8.90 -10.39 -11.58
CA ARG A 226 9.15 -11.85 -11.63
C ARG A 226 8.59 -12.61 -10.44
N VAL A 227 8.46 -11.94 -9.28
CA VAL A 227 7.89 -12.57 -8.09
C VAL A 227 6.45 -13.02 -8.39
N PRO A 228 6.05 -14.25 -8.04
CA PRO A 228 4.71 -14.78 -8.36
C PRO A 228 3.65 -14.17 -7.42
N ALA A 229 3.45 -12.86 -7.51
CA ALA A 229 2.46 -12.13 -6.69
C ALA A 229 1.03 -12.30 -7.24
N LEU A 230 0.87 -12.66 -8.51
CA LEU A 230 -0.43 -12.97 -9.10
C LEU A 230 -0.44 -14.38 -9.69
N PRO A 231 -1.61 -15.04 -9.77
CA PRO A 231 -1.76 -16.31 -10.48
C PRO A 231 -1.21 -16.24 -11.90
N VAL A 232 -0.71 -17.37 -12.41
CA VAL A 232 -0.08 -17.45 -13.75
C VAL A 232 -0.89 -16.75 -14.85
N PRO A 233 -2.23 -16.90 -14.97
CA PRO A 233 -3.01 -16.22 -16.01
C PRO A 233 -3.01 -14.69 -15.87
N LEU A 234 -2.74 -14.16 -14.67
CA LEU A 234 -2.74 -12.73 -14.37
C LEU A 234 -1.33 -12.11 -14.31
N GLN A 235 -0.28 -12.87 -14.57
CA GLN A 235 1.10 -12.35 -14.59
C GLN A 235 1.29 -11.20 -15.60
N PRO A 236 0.68 -11.19 -16.82
CA PRO A 236 0.76 -10.01 -17.69
C PRO A 236 0.22 -8.73 -17.03
N LEU A 237 -0.84 -8.84 -16.23
CA LEU A 237 -1.38 -7.72 -15.46
C LEU A 237 -0.36 -7.21 -14.42
N GLN A 238 0.39 -8.10 -13.77
CA GLN A 238 1.43 -7.72 -12.80
C GLN A 238 2.47 -6.77 -13.39
N VAL A 239 2.86 -6.99 -14.66
CA VAL A 239 3.78 -6.08 -15.36
C VAL A 239 3.15 -4.68 -15.54
N LEU A 240 1.84 -4.62 -15.85
CA LEU A 240 1.12 -3.37 -15.97
C LEU A 240 0.97 -2.67 -14.60
N LEU A 241 0.68 -3.41 -13.53
CA LEU A 241 0.62 -2.86 -12.17
C LEU A 241 1.97 -2.27 -11.73
N THR A 242 3.10 -2.91 -12.11
CA THR A 242 4.44 -2.35 -11.86
C THR A 242 4.67 -1.05 -12.64
N LYS A 243 4.19 -0.94 -13.88
CA LYS A 243 4.24 0.31 -14.64
C LYS A 243 3.34 1.39 -14.02
N ALA A 244 2.14 1.02 -13.61
CA ALA A 244 1.21 1.89 -12.90
C ALA A 244 1.85 2.49 -11.63
N ALA A 245 2.56 1.67 -10.87
CA ALA A 245 3.29 2.11 -9.67
C ALA A 245 4.38 3.15 -9.97
N ILE A 246 5.05 3.05 -11.12
CA ILE A 246 6.03 4.06 -11.54
C ILE A 246 5.30 5.34 -12.00
N GLU A 247 4.16 5.20 -12.66
CA GLU A 247 3.40 6.31 -13.21
C GLU A 247 2.81 7.24 -12.14
N VAL A 248 2.39 6.72 -10.98
CA VAL A 248 1.87 7.55 -9.89
C VAL A 248 2.94 8.42 -9.22
N ILE A 249 4.23 8.05 -9.33
CA ILE A 249 5.32 8.85 -8.77
C ILE A 249 5.42 10.18 -9.53
N PRO A 250 5.49 11.34 -8.85
CA PRO A 250 5.63 12.65 -9.49
C PRO A 250 6.80 12.70 -10.47
N ALA A 251 6.61 13.35 -11.62
CA ALA A 251 7.58 13.38 -12.71
C ALA A 251 8.97 13.85 -12.24
N ALA A 252 9.04 14.93 -11.46
CA ALA A 252 10.30 15.46 -10.93
C ALA A 252 11.09 14.42 -10.12
N LEU A 253 10.39 13.62 -9.27
CA LEU A 253 11.03 12.56 -8.48
C LEU A 253 11.46 11.40 -9.39
N ARG A 254 10.61 11.00 -10.37
CA ARG A 254 10.96 9.94 -11.34
C ARG A 254 12.22 10.26 -12.14
N ASP A 255 12.34 11.51 -12.60
CA ASP A 255 13.48 11.96 -13.39
C ASP A 255 14.74 11.98 -12.53
N GLY A 256 14.64 12.47 -11.28
CA GLY A 256 15.76 12.48 -10.31
C GLY A 256 16.31 11.08 -10.01
N ILE A 257 15.46 10.06 -9.98
CA ILE A 257 15.87 8.67 -9.71
C ILE A 257 16.13 7.85 -10.98
N GLY A 258 16.10 8.49 -12.16
CA GLY A 258 16.44 7.88 -13.46
C GLY A 258 15.38 6.93 -14.01
N LEU A 259 14.11 7.06 -13.60
CA LEU A 259 13.02 6.23 -14.11
C LEU A 259 12.40 6.79 -15.41
N GLY A 260 12.46 8.11 -15.64
CA GLY A 260 11.99 8.77 -16.85
C GLY A 260 10.54 8.49 -17.26
N THR A 261 10.12 8.95 -18.42
CA THR A 261 8.77 8.76 -18.97
C THR A 261 8.58 7.45 -19.73
N ALA A 262 9.66 6.78 -20.15
CA ALA A 262 9.62 5.57 -21.00
C ALA A 262 8.89 4.35 -20.35
N ARG A 263 8.47 4.46 -19.10
CA ARG A 263 7.78 3.41 -18.35
C ARG A 263 6.31 3.69 -18.10
N SER A 264 5.74 4.74 -18.68
CA SER A 264 4.32 5.07 -18.57
C SER A 264 3.43 4.02 -19.27
N LEU A 265 2.20 3.92 -18.80
CA LEU A 265 1.19 3.06 -19.40
C LEU A 265 0.68 3.67 -20.72
N ALA A 266 0.48 2.84 -21.74
CA ALA A 266 -0.31 3.24 -22.89
C ALA A 266 -1.79 3.46 -22.47
N PRO A 267 -2.59 4.29 -23.16
CA PRO A 267 -3.96 4.59 -22.76
C PRO A 267 -4.84 3.34 -22.56
N TRP A 268 -4.72 2.34 -23.43
CA TRP A 268 -5.46 1.07 -23.28
C TRP A 268 -4.99 0.26 -22.06
N GLN A 269 -3.69 0.29 -21.73
CA GLN A 269 -3.14 -0.37 -20.55
C GLN A 269 -3.67 0.28 -19.28
N ARG A 270 -3.70 1.62 -19.24
CA ARG A 270 -4.27 2.38 -18.13
C ARG A 270 -5.74 2.02 -17.91
N ARG A 271 -6.54 1.98 -18.99
CA ARG A 271 -7.96 1.56 -18.92
C ARG A 271 -8.10 0.15 -18.34
N LEU A 272 -7.25 -0.79 -18.78
CA LEU A 272 -7.26 -2.15 -18.25
C LEU A 272 -6.95 -2.19 -16.75
N VAL A 273 -5.95 -1.44 -16.28
CA VAL A 273 -5.62 -1.36 -14.84
C VAL A 273 -6.78 -0.74 -14.06
N CYS A 274 -7.40 0.34 -14.55
CA CYS A 274 -8.56 0.96 -13.91
C CYS A 274 -9.76 -0.01 -13.82
N HIS A 275 -10.07 -0.74 -14.89
CA HIS A 275 -11.14 -1.75 -14.86
C HIS A 275 -10.84 -2.88 -13.86
N ALA A 276 -9.59 -3.35 -13.80
CA ALA A 276 -9.20 -4.36 -12.83
C ALA A 276 -9.28 -3.82 -11.39
N GLY A 277 -8.89 -2.57 -11.16
CA GLY A 277 -8.99 -1.89 -9.86
C GLY A 277 -10.44 -1.72 -9.40
N ASP A 278 -11.33 -1.24 -10.28
CA ASP A 278 -12.78 -1.10 -10.02
C ASP A 278 -13.43 -2.47 -9.74
N ALA A 279 -13.06 -3.51 -10.50
CA ALA A 279 -13.56 -4.87 -10.27
C ALA A 279 -13.10 -5.41 -8.91
N ALA A 280 -11.83 -5.23 -8.56
CA ALA A 280 -11.28 -5.66 -7.28
C ALA A 280 -11.91 -4.90 -6.10
N ASP A 281 -12.31 -3.64 -6.28
CA ASP A 281 -12.93 -2.81 -5.24
C ASP A 281 -14.34 -3.27 -4.85
N ARG A 282 -14.99 -4.05 -5.70
CA ARG A 282 -16.34 -4.62 -5.49
C ARG A 282 -16.31 -6.06 -4.99
N LEU A 283 -15.14 -6.67 -4.91
CA LEU A 283 -15.00 -8.08 -4.60
C LEU A 283 -14.93 -8.29 -3.09
N VAL A 284 -16.02 -8.75 -2.49
CA VAL A 284 -16.09 -9.13 -1.08
C VAL A 284 -15.51 -10.54 -0.92
N LEU A 285 -14.33 -10.64 -0.28
CA LEU A 285 -13.65 -11.91 -0.03
C LEU A 285 -13.58 -12.17 1.46
N SER A 286 -14.00 -13.35 1.89
CA SER A 286 -14.05 -13.72 3.32
C SER A 286 -12.69 -13.69 4.00
N THR A 287 -11.62 -13.90 3.25
CA THR A 287 -10.22 -13.89 3.69
C THR A 287 -9.58 -12.50 3.66
N ASN A 288 -10.27 -11.49 3.10
CA ASN A 288 -9.75 -10.13 3.09
C ASN A 288 -9.70 -9.56 4.52
N PRO A 289 -8.54 -9.04 4.98
CA PRO A 289 -8.42 -8.39 6.29
C PRO A 289 -9.49 -7.31 6.57
N ALA A 290 -9.93 -6.58 5.54
CA ALA A 290 -11.02 -5.61 5.65
C ALA A 290 -12.34 -6.25 6.08
N VAL A 291 -12.71 -7.38 5.47
CA VAL A 291 -13.92 -8.14 5.82
C VAL A 291 -13.79 -8.77 7.21
N GLN A 292 -12.63 -9.33 7.52
CA GLN A 292 -12.37 -9.91 8.85
C GLN A 292 -12.46 -8.84 9.95
N ALA A 293 -11.94 -7.64 9.71
CA ALA A 293 -12.07 -6.52 10.65
C ALA A 293 -13.54 -6.06 10.82
N CYS A 294 -14.34 -6.04 9.74
CA CYS A 294 -15.77 -5.79 9.83
C CYS A 294 -16.46 -6.84 10.72
N ARG A 295 -16.19 -8.15 10.52
CA ARG A 295 -16.72 -9.23 11.35
C ARG A 295 -16.32 -9.11 12.82
N ARG A 296 -15.06 -8.75 13.09
CA ARG A 296 -14.59 -8.50 14.47
C ARG A 296 -15.41 -7.43 15.15
N LEU A 297 -15.80 -6.37 14.44
CA LEU A 297 -16.59 -5.25 14.95
C LEU A 297 -18.10 -5.45 14.83
N HIS A 298 -18.56 -6.65 14.50
CA HIS A 298 -19.97 -6.97 14.25
C HIS A 298 -20.64 -6.12 13.15
N LEU A 299 -19.85 -5.67 12.18
CA LEU A 299 -20.33 -4.99 10.98
C LEU A 299 -20.60 -6.02 9.86
N PRO A 300 -21.50 -5.70 8.91
CA PRO A 300 -21.72 -6.54 7.72
C PRO A 300 -20.43 -6.75 6.90
N ASP A 301 -20.31 -7.90 6.25
CA ASP A 301 -19.16 -8.24 5.38
C ASP A 301 -18.96 -7.23 4.25
N ASP A 302 -20.04 -6.68 3.75
CA ASP A 302 -20.09 -5.69 2.66
C ASP A 302 -20.05 -4.23 3.14
N PHE A 303 -19.87 -3.97 4.42
CA PHE A 303 -19.89 -2.62 5.00
C PHE A 303 -19.02 -1.61 4.25
N LEU A 304 -17.83 -2.02 3.81
CA LEU A 304 -16.90 -1.17 3.04
C LEU A 304 -17.19 -1.16 1.54
N TYR A 305 -18.06 -2.05 1.07
CA TYR A 305 -18.34 -2.26 -0.34
C TYR A 305 -19.71 -1.70 -0.75
N ALA A 306 -20.59 -1.45 0.22
CA ALA A 306 -21.86 -0.79 -0.01
C ALA A 306 -21.67 0.69 -0.37
N PRO A 307 -22.52 1.27 -1.25
CA PRO A 307 -22.47 2.69 -1.57
C PRO A 307 -22.68 3.53 -0.32
N ARG A 308 -21.78 4.45 -0.07
CA ARG A 308 -21.99 5.43 1.00
C ARG A 308 -22.92 6.56 0.52
N PRO A 309 -23.75 7.15 1.38
CA PRO A 309 -24.68 8.23 0.99
C PRO A 309 -24.01 9.42 0.28
N ASN A 310 -22.72 9.66 0.54
CA ASN A 310 -21.94 10.75 -0.05
C ASN A 310 -21.26 10.40 -1.39
N ASP A 311 -21.25 9.14 -1.81
CA ASP A 311 -20.61 8.72 -3.08
C ASP A 311 -21.46 9.10 -4.31
N SER A 312 -22.71 9.55 -4.10
CA SER A 312 -23.67 9.87 -5.19
C SER A 312 -23.47 11.27 -5.80
N ALA A 313 -22.59 12.11 -5.26
CA ALA A 313 -22.49 13.54 -5.60
C ALA A 313 -21.44 13.88 -6.67
N MET A 314 -20.63 12.94 -7.18
CA MET A 314 -19.66 13.25 -8.24
C MET A 314 -20.07 12.62 -9.59
N PRO A 315 -20.31 13.41 -10.64
CA PRO A 315 -20.47 12.90 -12.00
C PRO A 315 -19.13 12.28 -12.45
N ARG A 316 -19.20 11.04 -12.97
CA ARG A 316 -18.07 10.39 -13.64
C ARG A 316 -17.74 11.20 -14.90
N THR A 317 -16.71 12.04 -14.85
CA THR A 317 -16.14 12.66 -16.04
C THR A 317 -15.46 11.55 -16.86
N ASN A 318 -16.13 11.15 -17.96
CA ASN A 318 -15.49 10.40 -19.03
C ASN A 318 -14.42 11.29 -19.68
N GLN A 319 -13.15 11.03 -19.41
CA GLN A 319 -12.03 11.47 -20.23
C GLN A 319 -11.21 10.27 -20.68
#